data_0850ad47f0dec3e960e199ea04a4b5ce
#
_entry.id   0850ad47f0dec3e960e199ea04a4b5ce
#
_cell.length_a   1.000
_cell.length_b   1.000
_cell.length_c   1.000
_cell.angle_alpha   90.00
_cell.angle_beta   90.00
_cell.angle_gamma   90.00
#
_symmetry.space_group_name_H-M   'P 1'
#
loop_
_entity.id
_entity.type
_entity.pdbx_description
1 polymer ?
#
loop_
_entity_poly.entity_id
_entity_poly.type
_entity_poly.pdbx_seq_one_letter_code
_entity_poly.pdbx_strand_id
1 'polypeptide(L)'
;MNQLVTIAIPTYSRLNYLKEAVASALAQTYPNIEVLIGQDPGKDGLDESIRSWSQTLVSQNSKVRYQWNSHNLGLAGNWNALADSAKGEYLVIIGDDDRLLPNFVEKLVTAIETNKNVAFSNHYVMNSQGERLETESAQFTKDYCRDRIPPGEVNHPELWVWQNAIPMSASLIRTKDVQRLRFKEDLNNPEIELFIRLAQSGGRFIFVPEYLSEYRIHEQTATVTGLRTEKLVAYLLPIPVNAEVEFYKRELLSQLMVNAVSRCLVHRQWRQAGEFLRSEYYPDSQRKRPIGLIQNFCTALPPFLGCSLYGLGNSIKRHL
;
A
#
# COMPACT_ATOMS: atom_id res chain seq x y z
N MET A 1 -26.60 -2.34 12.56
CA MET A 1 -26.86 -1.94 11.15
C MET A 1 -26.14 -2.94 10.25
N ASN A 2 -26.79 -3.44 9.22
CA ASN A 2 -26.22 -4.50 8.37
C ASN A 2 -25.65 -3.84 7.09
N GLN A 3 -24.58 -3.07 7.24
CA GLN A 3 -23.94 -2.32 6.14
C GLN A 3 -23.27 -3.29 5.17
N LEU A 4 -23.43 -3.09 3.87
CA LEU A 4 -22.73 -3.89 2.87
C LEU A 4 -21.24 -3.53 2.88
N VAL A 5 -20.38 -4.54 2.88
CA VAL A 5 -18.94 -4.41 2.76
C VAL A 5 -18.47 -5.03 1.45
N THR A 6 -17.75 -4.26 0.64
CA THR A 6 -17.06 -4.77 -0.55
C THR A 6 -15.66 -5.23 -0.15
N ILE A 7 -15.35 -6.50 -0.40
CA ILE A 7 -13.98 -7.04 -0.34
C ILE A 7 -13.45 -7.07 -1.77
N ALA A 8 -12.58 -6.13 -2.10
CA ALA A 8 -11.99 -5.97 -3.42
C ALA A 8 -10.64 -6.67 -3.49
N ILE A 9 -10.45 -7.48 -4.53
CA ILE A 9 -9.25 -8.29 -4.75
C ILE A 9 -8.68 -7.95 -6.12
N PRO A 10 -7.69 -7.05 -6.21
CA PRO A 10 -6.98 -6.79 -7.44
C PRO A 10 -6.12 -8.00 -7.80
N THR A 11 -6.09 -8.40 -9.07
CA THR A 11 -5.25 -9.51 -9.53
C THR A 11 -4.64 -9.23 -10.90
N TYR A 12 -3.56 -9.92 -11.20
CA TYR A 12 -2.80 -9.77 -12.44
C TYR A 12 -2.52 -11.13 -13.11
N SER A 13 -1.88 -12.08 -12.40
CA SER A 13 -1.42 -13.35 -12.99
C SER A 13 -1.19 -14.48 -11.97
N ARG A 14 -1.84 -14.49 -10.81
CA ARG A 14 -1.55 -15.40 -9.69
C ARG A 14 -2.78 -16.20 -9.26
N LEU A 15 -3.34 -17.02 -10.18
CA LEU A 15 -4.61 -17.75 -9.96
C LEU A 15 -4.65 -18.55 -8.65
N ASN A 16 -3.56 -19.23 -8.26
CA ASN A 16 -3.57 -20.06 -7.05
C ASN A 16 -3.71 -19.21 -5.79
N TYR A 17 -2.96 -18.12 -5.67
CA TYR A 17 -3.12 -17.19 -4.57
C TYR A 17 -4.49 -16.50 -4.59
N LEU A 18 -4.96 -16.08 -5.77
CA LEU A 18 -6.29 -15.49 -5.91
C LEU A 18 -7.39 -16.42 -5.37
N LYS A 19 -7.29 -17.73 -5.61
CA LYS A 19 -8.25 -18.72 -5.07
C LYS A 19 -8.24 -18.72 -3.54
N GLU A 20 -7.08 -18.65 -2.91
CA GLU A 20 -6.95 -18.57 -1.45
C GLU A 20 -7.56 -17.28 -0.90
N ALA A 21 -7.23 -16.14 -1.51
CA ALA A 21 -7.75 -14.83 -1.13
C ALA A 21 -9.28 -14.77 -1.21
N VAL A 22 -9.85 -15.22 -2.35
CA VAL A 22 -11.31 -15.26 -2.56
C VAL A 22 -11.99 -16.23 -1.58
N ALA A 23 -11.40 -17.40 -1.34
CA ALA A 23 -11.94 -18.36 -0.37
C ALA A 23 -12.00 -17.75 1.04
N SER A 24 -10.94 -17.03 1.46
CA SER A 24 -10.89 -16.34 2.75
C SER A 24 -11.93 -15.21 2.85
N ALA A 25 -12.16 -14.48 1.75
CA ALA A 25 -13.16 -13.43 1.67
C ALA A 25 -14.59 -14.00 1.76
N LEU A 26 -14.87 -15.14 1.12
CA LEU A 26 -16.17 -15.79 1.17
C LEU A 26 -16.43 -16.49 2.52
N ALA A 27 -15.41 -16.82 3.28
CA ALA A 27 -15.49 -17.46 4.61
C ALA A 27 -15.75 -16.45 5.74
N GLN A 28 -16.01 -15.17 5.45
CA GLN A 28 -16.30 -14.20 6.50
C GLN A 28 -17.58 -14.52 7.25
N THR A 29 -17.54 -14.39 8.60
CA THR A 29 -18.70 -14.57 9.48
C THR A 29 -19.75 -13.48 9.31
N TYR A 30 -19.32 -12.28 8.87
CA TYR A 30 -20.23 -11.18 8.57
C TYR A 30 -21.02 -11.45 7.29
N PRO A 31 -22.38 -11.49 7.35
CA PRO A 31 -23.19 -12.04 6.25
C PRO A 31 -23.30 -11.09 5.03
N ASN A 32 -23.27 -9.75 5.26
CA ASN A 32 -23.57 -8.76 4.22
C ASN A 32 -22.29 -8.28 3.53
N ILE A 33 -21.71 -9.15 2.71
CA ILE A 33 -20.51 -8.88 1.92
C ILE A 33 -20.76 -9.06 0.42
N GLU A 34 -20.01 -8.35 -0.40
CA GLU A 34 -19.72 -8.71 -1.78
C GLU A 34 -18.20 -8.89 -1.95
N VAL A 35 -17.78 -9.82 -2.80
CA VAL A 35 -16.39 -10.02 -3.20
C VAL A 35 -16.25 -9.54 -4.64
N LEU A 36 -15.39 -8.54 -4.86
CA LEU A 36 -15.19 -7.94 -6.18
C LEU A 36 -13.76 -8.22 -6.66
N ILE A 37 -13.63 -9.08 -7.68
CA ILE A 37 -12.35 -9.41 -8.30
C ILE A 37 -12.11 -8.44 -9.46
N GLY A 38 -10.92 -7.79 -9.50
CA GLY A 38 -10.53 -6.88 -10.56
C GLY A 38 -9.22 -7.31 -11.23
N GLN A 39 -9.32 -7.77 -12.48
CA GLN A 39 -8.17 -8.26 -13.23
C GLN A 39 -7.57 -7.20 -14.14
N ASP A 40 -6.28 -6.92 -13.98
CA ASP A 40 -5.46 -6.21 -14.97
C ASP A 40 -4.90 -7.19 -15.99
N PRO A 41 -4.86 -6.82 -17.30
CA PRO A 41 -4.20 -7.64 -18.30
C PRO A 41 -2.68 -7.60 -18.16
N GLY A 42 -2.04 -8.72 -18.51
CA GLY A 42 -0.62 -8.83 -18.71
C GLY A 42 -0.15 -8.26 -20.04
N LYS A 43 1.13 -8.47 -20.36
CA LYS A 43 1.71 -8.07 -21.67
C LYS A 43 1.02 -8.78 -22.84
N ASP A 44 0.59 -10.01 -22.61
CA ASP A 44 -0.04 -10.88 -23.62
C ASP A 44 -1.59 -10.84 -23.55
N GLY A 45 -2.15 -9.88 -22.82
CA GLY A 45 -3.59 -9.74 -22.59
C GLY A 45 -4.03 -10.27 -21.24
N LEU A 46 -5.33 -10.58 -21.10
CA LEU A 46 -5.90 -11.15 -19.87
C LEU A 46 -5.40 -12.59 -19.67
N ASP A 47 -5.13 -12.94 -18.42
CA ASP A 47 -4.91 -14.32 -18.03
C ASP A 47 -6.26 -15.07 -18.09
N GLU A 48 -6.42 -15.90 -19.13
CA GLU A 48 -7.66 -16.64 -19.38
C GLU A 48 -7.97 -17.68 -18.31
N SER A 49 -6.98 -18.15 -17.55
CA SER A 49 -7.22 -19.05 -16.44
C SER A 49 -7.93 -18.35 -15.27
N ILE A 50 -7.51 -17.12 -14.96
CA ILE A 50 -8.17 -16.25 -13.98
C ILE A 50 -9.57 -15.89 -14.46
N ARG A 51 -9.69 -15.47 -15.72
CA ARG A 51 -10.98 -15.06 -16.32
C ARG A 51 -12.00 -16.19 -16.27
N SER A 52 -11.66 -17.36 -16.80
CA SER A 52 -12.57 -18.51 -16.86
C SER A 52 -12.97 -18.99 -15.47
N TRP A 53 -12.01 -19.05 -14.54
CA TRP A 53 -12.30 -19.42 -13.15
C TRP A 53 -13.22 -18.38 -12.48
N SER A 54 -12.95 -17.10 -12.64
CA SER A 54 -13.73 -16.03 -12.03
C SER A 54 -15.18 -16.02 -12.59
N GLN A 55 -15.36 -16.17 -13.90
CA GLN A 55 -16.69 -16.26 -14.52
C GLN A 55 -17.49 -17.46 -14.02
N THR A 56 -16.84 -18.61 -13.87
CA THR A 56 -17.47 -19.80 -13.29
C THR A 56 -17.90 -19.53 -11.84
N LEU A 57 -17.04 -18.91 -11.04
CA LEU A 57 -17.36 -18.59 -9.66
C LEU A 57 -18.54 -17.60 -9.54
N VAL A 58 -18.59 -16.57 -10.39
CA VAL A 58 -19.72 -15.61 -10.47
C VAL A 58 -21.03 -16.33 -10.76
N SER A 59 -21.04 -17.34 -11.64
CA SER A 59 -22.25 -18.12 -11.95
C SER A 59 -22.73 -18.97 -10.79
N GLN A 60 -21.86 -19.35 -9.86
CA GLN A 60 -22.12 -20.22 -8.72
C GLN A 60 -22.38 -19.47 -7.41
N ASN A 61 -21.95 -18.19 -7.31
CA ASN A 61 -22.02 -17.45 -6.06
C ASN A 61 -22.44 -15.98 -6.30
N SER A 62 -23.66 -15.66 -5.87
CA SER A 62 -24.24 -14.31 -6.04
C SER A 62 -23.53 -13.20 -5.30
N LYS A 63 -22.68 -13.52 -4.31
CA LYS A 63 -21.85 -12.56 -3.61
C LYS A 63 -20.61 -12.17 -4.40
N VAL A 64 -20.25 -12.88 -5.47
CA VAL A 64 -19.02 -12.63 -6.25
C VAL A 64 -19.35 -11.81 -7.49
N ARG A 65 -18.51 -10.85 -7.73
CA ARG A 65 -18.46 -10.06 -8.98
C ARG A 65 -17.07 -10.10 -9.54
N TYR A 66 -16.97 -10.06 -10.86
CA TYR A 66 -15.71 -10.03 -11.58
C TYR A 66 -15.76 -8.94 -12.62
N GLN A 67 -14.68 -8.16 -12.70
CA GLN A 67 -14.42 -7.18 -13.74
C GLN A 67 -12.98 -7.29 -14.24
N TRP A 68 -12.74 -6.81 -15.43
CA TRP A 68 -11.38 -6.68 -15.99
C TRP A 68 -11.19 -5.31 -16.62
N ASN A 69 -9.96 -4.85 -16.62
CA ASN A 69 -9.58 -3.60 -17.23
C ASN A 69 -9.17 -3.83 -18.71
N SER A 70 -9.46 -2.88 -19.59
CA SER A 70 -9.13 -2.98 -21.04
C SER A 70 -7.63 -2.89 -21.31
N HIS A 71 -6.87 -2.33 -20.39
CA HIS A 71 -5.42 -2.22 -20.36
C HIS A 71 -4.92 -2.29 -18.93
N ASN A 72 -3.63 -2.51 -18.75
CA ASN A 72 -3.03 -2.56 -17.41
C ASN A 72 -3.04 -1.17 -16.79
N LEU A 73 -3.80 -1.00 -15.73
CA LEU A 73 -3.90 0.24 -14.95
C LEU A 73 -2.81 0.34 -13.88
N GLY A 74 -2.12 -0.74 -13.60
CA GLY A 74 -1.20 -0.86 -12.47
C GLY A 74 -1.93 -0.95 -11.13
N LEU A 75 -1.17 -1.15 -10.05
CA LEU A 75 -1.72 -1.41 -8.72
C LEU A 75 -2.78 -0.37 -8.32
N ALA A 76 -2.39 0.90 -8.27
CA ALA A 76 -3.24 1.97 -7.77
C ALA A 76 -4.42 2.27 -8.72
N GLY A 77 -4.21 2.16 -10.04
CA GLY A 77 -5.28 2.31 -11.04
C GLY A 77 -6.33 1.21 -10.91
N ASN A 78 -5.92 -0.05 -10.73
CA ASN A 78 -6.83 -1.16 -10.49
C ASN A 78 -7.58 -1.00 -9.16
N TRP A 79 -6.92 -0.54 -8.09
CA TRP A 79 -7.58 -0.21 -6.81
C TRP A 79 -8.65 0.88 -6.97
N ASN A 80 -8.35 1.92 -7.75
CA ASN A 80 -9.32 2.96 -8.07
C ASN A 80 -10.54 2.42 -8.84
N ALA A 81 -10.31 1.58 -9.87
CA ALA A 81 -11.38 0.95 -10.64
C ALA A 81 -12.26 0.04 -9.77
N LEU A 82 -11.66 -0.70 -8.84
CA LEU A 82 -12.38 -1.51 -7.87
C LEU A 82 -13.19 -0.65 -6.89
N ALA A 83 -12.62 0.43 -6.38
CA ALA A 83 -13.32 1.37 -5.50
C ALA A 83 -14.54 2.02 -6.19
N ASP A 84 -14.42 2.38 -7.49
CA ASP A 84 -15.53 2.94 -8.27
C ASP A 84 -16.65 1.93 -8.49
N SER A 85 -16.32 0.64 -8.58
CA SER A 85 -17.27 -0.46 -8.79
C SER A 85 -17.85 -1.02 -7.50
N ALA A 86 -17.28 -0.68 -6.34
CA ALA A 86 -17.72 -1.13 -5.03
C ALA A 86 -19.14 -0.64 -4.70
N LYS A 87 -19.99 -1.55 -4.23
CA LYS A 87 -21.38 -1.24 -3.81
C LYS A 87 -21.50 -1.09 -2.29
N GLY A 88 -20.49 -1.58 -1.55
CA GLY A 88 -20.47 -1.52 -0.09
C GLY A 88 -20.30 -0.09 0.43
N GLU A 89 -20.89 0.17 1.60
CA GLU A 89 -20.61 1.40 2.35
C GLU A 89 -19.13 1.47 2.78
N TYR A 90 -18.58 0.30 3.04
CA TYR A 90 -17.17 0.11 3.36
C TYR A 90 -16.49 -0.77 2.33
N LEU A 91 -15.20 -0.52 2.16
CA LEU A 91 -14.31 -1.19 1.24
C LEU A 91 -13.13 -1.79 2.01
N VAL A 92 -12.83 -3.04 1.73
CA VAL A 92 -11.59 -3.73 2.09
C VAL A 92 -10.85 -3.99 0.78
N ILE A 93 -9.57 -3.65 0.68
CA ILE A 93 -8.72 -4.02 -0.46
C ILE A 93 -7.62 -4.93 0.08
N ILE A 94 -7.59 -6.17 -0.38
CA ILE A 94 -6.54 -7.14 -0.05
C ILE A 94 -5.79 -7.55 -1.33
N GLY A 95 -4.50 -7.86 -1.21
CA GLY A 95 -3.74 -8.50 -2.30
C GLY A 95 -4.34 -9.85 -2.69
N ASP A 96 -4.17 -10.25 -3.96
CA ASP A 96 -4.54 -11.60 -4.39
C ASP A 96 -3.67 -12.70 -3.76
N ASP A 97 -2.63 -12.33 -3.03
CA ASP A 97 -1.71 -13.19 -2.27
C ASP A 97 -1.95 -13.18 -0.75
N ASP A 98 -2.83 -12.30 -0.25
CA ASP A 98 -3.18 -12.17 1.16
C ASP A 98 -4.43 -12.98 1.55
N ARG A 99 -4.69 -13.11 2.86
CA ARG A 99 -5.92 -13.76 3.38
C ARG A 99 -6.52 -12.96 4.53
N LEU A 100 -7.84 -13.04 4.67
CA LEU A 100 -8.58 -12.53 5.83
C LEU A 100 -8.90 -13.66 6.79
N LEU A 101 -8.83 -13.41 8.09
CA LEU A 101 -9.39 -14.33 9.07
C LEU A 101 -10.93 -14.26 9.06
N PRO A 102 -11.64 -15.33 9.43
CA PRO A 102 -13.11 -15.40 9.28
C PRO A 102 -13.88 -14.26 9.96
N ASN A 103 -13.37 -13.72 11.05
CA ASN A 103 -14.02 -12.66 11.82
C ASN A 103 -13.53 -11.24 11.49
N PHE A 104 -12.72 -11.06 10.44
CA PHE A 104 -12.13 -9.77 10.08
C PHE A 104 -13.18 -8.68 9.85
N VAL A 105 -14.12 -8.94 8.94
CA VAL A 105 -15.16 -7.94 8.59
C VAL A 105 -16.07 -7.67 9.80
N GLU A 106 -16.51 -8.72 10.51
CA GLU A 106 -17.38 -8.57 11.67
C GLU A 106 -16.77 -7.70 12.77
N LYS A 107 -15.48 -7.94 13.10
CA LYS A 107 -14.76 -7.17 14.11
C LYS A 107 -14.59 -5.70 13.71
N LEU A 108 -14.19 -5.44 12.46
CA LEU A 108 -13.96 -4.08 12.01
C LEU A 108 -15.26 -3.30 11.81
N VAL A 109 -16.32 -3.93 11.31
CA VAL A 109 -17.65 -3.31 11.19
C VAL A 109 -18.24 -3.01 12.57
N THR A 110 -18.05 -3.88 13.54
CA THR A 110 -18.50 -3.63 14.92
C THR A 110 -17.75 -2.47 15.56
N ALA A 111 -16.46 -2.35 15.26
CA ALA A 111 -15.61 -1.27 15.79
C ALA A 111 -15.87 0.09 15.12
N ILE A 112 -16.22 0.08 13.82
CA ILE A 112 -16.37 1.30 13.02
C ILE A 112 -17.73 1.96 13.21
N GLU A 113 -17.99 2.60 14.29
CA GLU A 113 -19.24 3.38 14.50
C GLU A 113 -19.57 4.35 13.34
N THR A 114 -20.81 4.83 13.28
CA THR A 114 -21.43 5.56 12.14
C THR A 114 -20.68 6.77 11.59
N ASN A 115 -19.68 7.32 12.26
CA ASN A 115 -18.96 8.52 11.84
C ASN A 115 -17.44 8.34 11.69
N LYS A 116 -16.97 7.11 11.57
CA LYS A 116 -15.55 6.82 11.38
C LYS A 116 -15.24 6.50 9.92
N ASN A 117 -14.00 6.77 9.51
CA ASN A 117 -13.58 6.61 8.12
C ASN A 117 -12.81 5.32 7.88
N VAL A 118 -12.03 4.87 8.88
CA VAL A 118 -11.17 3.68 8.81
C VAL A 118 -11.24 2.90 10.10
N ALA A 119 -11.43 1.59 10.02
CA ALA A 119 -11.07 0.66 11.08
C ALA A 119 -9.93 -0.23 10.59
N PHE A 120 -8.92 -0.48 11.39
CA PHE A 120 -7.78 -1.31 11.01
C PHE A 120 -7.32 -2.19 12.17
N SER A 121 -6.62 -3.28 11.80
CA SER A 121 -6.12 -4.26 12.75
C SER A 121 -4.64 -4.58 12.54
N ASN A 122 -4.08 -5.46 13.37
CA ASN A 122 -2.83 -6.13 13.07
C ASN A 122 -3.04 -7.20 12.00
N HIS A 123 -1.93 -7.65 11.39
CA HIS A 123 -1.91 -8.79 10.48
C HIS A 123 -0.76 -9.72 10.84
N TYR A 124 -0.97 -11.00 10.59
CA TYR A 124 0.12 -11.95 10.57
C TYR A 124 0.94 -11.77 9.30
N VAL A 125 2.23 -12.10 9.39
CA VAL A 125 3.08 -12.35 8.23
C VAL A 125 3.04 -13.84 7.92
N MET A 126 2.94 -14.21 6.65
CA MET A 126 3.05 -15.60 6.20
C MET A 126 4.06 -15.74 5.06
N ASN A 127 4.66 -16.92 4.94
CA ASN A 127 5.57 -17.23 3.84
C ASN A 127 4.81 -17.56 2.54
N SER A 128 5.56 -17.87 1.47
CA SER A 128 5.00 -18.24 0.16
C SER A 128 4.12 -19.49 0.20
N GLN A 129 4.30 -20.38 1.17
CA GLN A 129 3.53 -21.60 1.39
C GLN A 129 2.25 -21.35 2.20
N GLY A 130 2.06 -20.14 2.74
CA GLY A 130 0.92 -19.77 3.57
C GLY A 130 1.05 -20.17 5.04
N GLU A 131 2.26 -20.44 5.51
CA GLU A 131 2.55 -20.70 6.91
C GLU A 131 2.81 -19.39 7.65
N ARG A 132 2.20 -19.21 8.82
CA ARG A 132 2.39 -18.01 9.63
C ARG A 132 3.78 -17.96 10.23
N LEU A 133 4.35 -16.76 10.23
CA LEU A 133 5.63 -16.41 10.83
C LEU A 133 5.36 -15.54 12.05
N GLU A 134 5.19 -16.16 13.22
CA GLU A 134 4.71 -15.47 14.44
C GLU A 134 5.72 -14.40 14.92
N THR A 135 7.01 -14.70 14.88
CA THR A 135 8.08 -13.76 15.27
C THR A 135 8.10 -12.55 14.35
N GLU A 136 8.05 -12.77 13.04
CA GLU A 136 8.01 -11.72 12.02
C GLU A 136 6.73 -10.88 12.14
N SER A 137 5.60 -11.52 12.46
CA SER A 137 4.33 -10.82 12.69
C SER A 137 4.41 -9.85 13.86
N ALA A 138 4.99 -10.29 14.98
CA ALA A 138 5.22 -9.44 16.14
C ALA A 138 6.23 -8.32 15.83
N GLN A 139 7.28 -8.62 15.05
CA GLN A 139 8.26 -7.63 14.62
C GLN A 139 7.63 -6.57 13.71
N PHE A 140 6.84 -6.97 12.71
CA PHE A 140 6.09 -6.04 11.83
C PHE A 140 5.15 -5.11 12.63
N THR A 141 4.49 -5.65 13.66
CA THR A 141 3.65 -4.82 14.54
C THR A 141 4.46 -3.70 15.22
N LYS A 142 5.69 -4.00 15.65
CA LYS A 142 6.60 -3.02 16.26
C LYS A 142 7.22 -2.07 15.22
N ASP A 143 7.68 -2.59 14.09
CA ASP A 143 8.33 -1.79 13.03
C ASP A 143 7.39 -0.71 12.49
N TYR A 144 6.08 -0.99 12.45
CA TYR A 144 5.03 -0.07 12.04
C TYR A 144 4.31 0.58 13.26
N CYS A 145 4.90 0.53 14.45
CA CYS A 145 4.47 1.21 15.66
C CYS A 145 3.05 0.88 16.16
N ARG A 146 2.41 -0.20 15.66
CA ARG A 146 1.05 -0.57 16.06
C ARG A 146 0.93 -1.07 17.50
N ASP A 147 2.02 -1.58 18.07
CA ASP A 147 2.13 -1.93 19.50
C ASP A 147 1.99 -0.73 20.45
N ARG A 148 2.09 0.49 19.93
CA ARG A 148 1.97 1.75 20.69
C ARG A 148 0.62 2.43 20.52
N ILE A 149 -0.22 1.97 19.59
CA ILE A 149 -1.53 2.56 19.34
C ILE A 149 -2.52 2.00 20.36
N PRO A 150 -3.17 2.86 21.18
CA PRO A 150 -4.22 2.39 22.09
C PRO A 150 -5.40 1.78 21.31
N PRO A 151 -6.03 0.70 21.82
CA PRO A 151 -7.25 0.16 21.23
C PRO A 151 -8.38 1.19 21.17
N GLY A 152 -9.21 1.12 20.15
CA GLY A 152 -10.35 2.00 19.97
C GLY A 152 -10.05 3.20 19.07
N GLU A 153 -10.66 4.36 19.36
CA GLU A 153 -10.46 5.55 18.55
C GLU A 153 -9.03 6.07 18.65
N VAL A 154 -8.44 6.28 17.48
CA VAL A 154 -7.05 6.75 17.36
C VAL A 154 -7.01 8.26 17.54
N ASN A 155 -6.47 8.71 18.64
CA ASN A 155 -6.19 10.12 18.85
C ASN A 155 -5.02 10.56 17.95
N HIS A 156 -5.14 11.77 17.36
CA HIS A 156 -4.11 12.34 16.50
C HIS A 156 -3.67 11.38 15.38
N PRO A 157 -4.58 10.93 14.49
CA PRO A 157 -4.27 9.93 13.47
C PRO A 157 -3.12 10.34 12.54
N GLU A 158 -2.87 11.65 12.38
CA GLU A 158 -1.74 12.16 11.60
C GLU A 158 -0.39 11.64 12.09
N LEU A 159 -0.20 11.50 13.40
CA LEU A 159 1.06 10.95 13.95
C LEU A 159 1.32 9.53 13.45
N TRP A 160 0.26 8.72 13.34
CA TRP A 160 0.37 7.30 13.01
C TRP A 160 0.44 7.04 11.50
N VAL A 161 -0.27 7.82 10.69
CA VAL A 161 -0.17 7.66 9.22
C VAL A 161 1.21 8.08 8.70
N TRP A 162 1.87 9.07 9.32
CA TRP A 162 3.24 9.41 9.00
C TRP A 162 4.28 8.38 9.48
N GLN A 163 3.92 7.48 10.38
CA GLN A 163 4.71 6.31 10.77
C GLN A 163 4.38 5.07 9.93
N ASN A 164 3.54 5.22 8.88
CA ASN A 164 3.07 4.11 8.06
C ASN A 164 2.40 2.98 8.87
N ALA A 165 1.70 3.34 9.94
CA ALA A 165 1.14 2.37 10.89
C ALA A 165 -0.14 1.70 10.39
N ILE A 166 -0.81 2.24 9.36
CA ILE A 166 -2.12 1.75 8.89
C ILE A 166 -1.91 0.79 7.71
N PRO A 167 -2.10 -0.53 7.90
CA PRO A 167 -1.90 -1.51 6.84
C PRO A 167 -3.11 -1.56 5.90
N MET A 168 -2.91 -1.51 4.58
CA MET A 168 -4.00 -1.58 3.61
C MET A 168 -4.75 -2.93 3.69
N SER A 169 -4.02 -4.03 3.71
CA SER A 169 -4.58 -5.39 3.75
C SER A 169 -5.25 -5.79 5.08
N ALA A 170 -5.20 -4.90 6.08
CA ALA A 170 -5.88 -5.09 7.36
C ALA A 170 -6.80 -3.91 7.71
N SER A 171 -7.32 -3.21 6.70
CA SER A 171 -8.17 -2.02 6.87
C SER A 171 -9.53 -2.16 6.22
N LEU A 172 -10.56 -1.65 6.90
CA LEU A 172 -11.90 -1.39 6.42
C LEU A 172 -12.05 0.12 6.27
N ILE A 173 -12.31 0.62 5.07
CA ILE A 173 -12.31 2.05 4.75
C ILE A 173 -13.69 2.45 4.20
N ARG A 174 -14.19 3.63 4.53
CA ARG A 174 -15.41 4.14 3.92
C ARG A 174 -15.22 4.31 2.42
N THR A 175 -16.03 3.63 1.62
CA THR A 175 -15.91 3.60 0.14
C THR A 175 -15.89 4.99 -0.48
N LYS A 176 -16.78 5.88 -0.03
CA LYS A 176 -16.85 7.28 -0.54
C LYS A 176 -15.57 8.08 -0.31
N ASP A 177 -14.82 7.78 0.75
CA ASP A 177 -13.56 8.48 0.99
C ASP A 177 -12.47 8.04 0.00
N VAL A 178 -12.39 6.76 -0.32
CA VAL A 178 -11.48 6.25 -1.36
C VAL A 178 -11.87 6.82 -2.74
N GLN A 179 -13.17 6.80 -3.08
CA GLN A 179 -13.67 7.38 -4.33
C GLN A 179 -13.37 8.87 -4.47
N ARG A 180 -13.50 9.64 -3.38
CA ARG A 180 -13.22 11.08 -3.35
C ARG A 180 -11.73 11.40 -3.42
N LEU A 181 -10.93 10.69 -2.64
CA LEU A 181 -9.49 10.98 -2.51
C LEU A 181 -8.66 10.36 -3.63
N ARG A 182 -9.02 9.20 -4.11
CA ARG A 182 -8.32 8.42 -5.14
C ARG A 182 -6.88 8.06 -4.74
N PHE A 183 -6.47 6.87 -5.06
CA PHE A 183 -5.06 6.48 -5.02
C PHE A 183 -4.28 7.16 -6.14
N LYS A 184 -3.07 7.60 -5.88
CA LYS A 184 -2.16 8.15 -6.89
C LYS A 184 -1.65 7.02 -7.79
N GLU A 185 -2.04 7.02 -9.06
CA GLU A 185 -1.88 5.88 -9.99
C GLU A 185 -0.42 5.58 -10.35
N ASP A 186 0.46 6.53 -10.18
CA ASP A 186 1.89 6.36 -10.42
C ASP A 186 2.67 5.83 -9.21
N LEU A 187 1.98 5.57 -8.07
CA LEU A 187 2.55 4.92 -6.89
C LEU A 187 2.34 3.39 -6.92
N ASN A 188 3.25 2.66 -6.32
CA ASN A 188 3.13 1.23 -6.05
C ASN A 188 3.00 0.89 -4.56
N ASN A 189 2.84 1.92 -3.72
CA ASN A 189 2.43 1.89 -2.33
C ASN A 189 1.55 3.12 -2.04
N PRO A 190 0.40 3.22 -2.73
CA PRO A 190 -0.41 4.44 -2.76
C PRO A 190 -1.19 4.69 -1.47
N GLU A 191 -1.29 3.70 -0.59
CA GLU A 191 -2.00 3.75 0.68
C GLU A 191 -1.39 4.75 1.66
N ILE A 192 -0.06 4.90 1.68
CA ILE A 192 0.63 5.82 2.57
C ILE A 192 0.13 7.25 2.34
N GLU A 193 0.15 7.67 1.08
CA GLU A 193 -0.28 9.02 0.68
C GLU A 193 -1.78 9.22 0.89
N LEU A 194 -2.60 8.19 0.59
CA LEU A 194 -4.05 8.25 0.79
C LEU A 194 -4.40 8.44 2.28
N PHE A 195 -3.83 7.63 3.17
CA PHE A 195 -4.12 7.72 4.60
C PHE A 195 -3.66 9.05 5.21
N ILE A 196 -2.53 9.60 4.75
CA ILE A 196 -2.07 10.93 5.17
C ILE A 196 -3.12 12.00 4.77
N ARG A 197 -3.56 12.03 3.50
CA ARG A 197 -4.60 12.97 3.06
C ARG A 197 -5.94 12.76 3.79
N LEU A 198 -6.29 11.52 4.07
CA LEU A 198 -7.51 11.23 4.81
C LEU A 198 -7.42 11.76 6.24
N ALA A 199 -6.31 11.53 6.95
CA ALA A 199 -6.10 12.07 8.28
C ALA A 199 -6.14 13.61 8.30
N GLN A 200 -5.46 14.26 7.36
CA GLN A 200 -5.48 15.73 7.21
C GLN A 200 -6.87 16.31 6.90
N SER A 201 -7.74 15.54 6.24
CA SER A 201 -9.12 15.96 5.99
C SER A 201 -10.06 15.70 7.18
N GLY A 202 -9.52 15.42 8.36
CA GLY A 202 -10.29 15.15 9.59
C GLY A 202 -10.82 13.72 9.65
N GLY A 203 -10.23 12.79 8.91
CA GLY A 203 -10.60 11.36 8.95
C GLY A 203 -10.40 10.78 10.34
N ARG A 204 -11.36 9.98 10.79
CA ARG A 204 -11.36 9.30 12.10
C ARG A 204 -11.02 7.83 11.93
N PHE A 205 -10.08 7.35 12.73
CA PHE A 205 -9.52 6.01 12.67
C PHE A 205 -9.81 5.24 13.95
N ILE A 206 -10.07 3.94 13.79
CA ILE A 206 -10.27 3.00 14.91
C ILE A 206 -9.24 1.88 14.80
N PHE A 207 -8.56 1.58 15.88
CA PHE A 207 -7.62 0.46 15.96
C PHE A 207 -8.21 -0.71 16.75
N VAL A 208 -8.21 -1.90 16.14
CA VAL A 208 -8.53 -3.17 16.75
C VAL A 208 -7.22 -3.95 16.89
N PRO A 209 -6.69 -4.16 18.11
CA PRO A 209 -5.34 -4.71 18.30
C PRO A 209 -5.23 -6.23 18.06
N GLU A 210 -6.22 -6.82 17.41
CA GLU A 210 -6.25 -8.24 17.05
C GLU A 210 -5.53 -8.45 15.70
N TYR A 211 -5.00 -9.65 15.49
CA TYR A 211 -4.46 -10.08 14.20
C TYR A 211 -5.61 -10.69 13.40
N LEU A 212 -6.09 -9.97 12.38
CA LEU A 212 -7.32 -10.33 11.65
C LEU A 212 -7.10 -10.62 10.15
N SER A 213 -5.89 -10.44 9.65
CA SER A 213 -5.51 -10.79 8.28
C SER A 213 -4.12 -11.40 8.22
N GLU A 214 -3.74 -11.94 7.08
CA GLU A 214 -2.45 -12.57 6.82
C GLU A 214 -1.83 -11.95 5.58
N TYR A 215 -0.66 -11.32 5.74
CA TYR A 215 0.13 -10.68 4.70
C TYR A 215 1.22 -11.64 4.21
N ARG A 216 1.23 -11.95 2.92
CA ARG A 216 2.18 -12.89 2.33
C ARG A 216 3.46 -12.19 1.89
N ILE A 217 4.60 -12.76 2.28
CA ILE A 217 5.92 -12.35 1.79
C ILE A 217 6.45 -13.39 0.82
N HIS A 218 6.78 -12.95 -0.39
CA HIS A 218 7.44 -13.74 -1.43
C HIS A 218 8.26 -12.81 -2.34
N GLU A 219 9.09 -13.38 -3.22
CA GLU A 219 10.04 -12.64 -4.06
C GLU A 219 9.40 -11.58 -4.99
N GLN A 220 8.13 -11.71 -5.31
CA GLN A 220 7.41 -10.81 -6.21
C GLN A 220 6.57 -9.75 -5.47
N THR A 221 6.62 -9.69 -4.14
CA THR A 221 5.89 -8.65 -3.41
C THR A 221 6.44 -7.26 -3.75
N ALA A 222 5.59 -6.25 -3.73
CA ALA A 222 5.98 -4.86 -4.01
C ALA A 222 7.10 -4.38 -3.07
N THR A 223 7.11 -4.88 -1.84
CA THR A 223 8.14 -4.59 -0.84
C THR A 223 9.53 -5.10 -1.28
N VAL A 224 9.59 -6.22 -1.98
CA VAL A 224 10.83 -6.83 -2.48
C VAL A 224 11.24 -6.24 -3.84
N THR A 225 10.29 -5.98 -4.74
CA THR A 225 10.55 -5.47 -6.09
C THR A 225 10.95 -3.99 -6.12
N GLY A 226 10.81 -3.29 -5.00
CA GLY A 226 11.26 -1.92 -4.80
C GLY A 226 10.17 -0.86 -5.00
N LEU A 227 10.10 0.05 -4.03
CA LEU A 227 9.14 1.15 -4.02
C LEU A 227 9.52 2.26 -5.00
N ARG A 228 8.53 2.91 -5.59
CA ARG A 228 8.71 4.14 -6.39
C ARG A 228 8.89 5.35 -5.46
N THR A 229 9.97 5.32 -4.68
CA THR A 229 10.21 6.31 -3.61
C THR A 229 10.32 7.73 -4.13
N GLU A 230 10.84 7.94 -5.36
CA GLU A 230 10.92 9.26 -6.00
C GLU A 230 9.55 9.88 -6.23
N LYS A 231 8.55 9.05 -6.55
CA LYS A 231 7.17 9.48 -6.71
C LYS A 231 6.52 9.76 -5.36
N LEU A 232 6.67 8.83 -4.42
CA LEU A 232 6.10 8.97 -3.09
C LEU A 232 6.64 10.22 -2.39
N VAL A 233 7.96 10.43 -2.40
CA VAL A 233 8.57 11.64 -1.84
C VAL A 233 8.05 12.92 -2.51
N ALA A 234 7.87 12.93 -3.84
CA ALA A 234 7.32 14.08 -4.55
C ALA A 234 5.90 14.45 -4.09
N TYR A 235 5.08 13.47 -3.72
CA TYR A 235 3.75 13.71 -3.16
C TYR A 235 3.79 14.14 -1.69
N LEU A 236 4.64 13.50 -0.88
CA LEU A 236 4.66 13.74 0.56
C LEU A 236 5.40 15.02 0.97
N LEU A 237 6.44 15.39 0.24
CA LEU A 237 7.30 16.53 0.57
C LEU A 237 6.52 17.85 0.72
N PRO A 238 5.62 18.23 -0.21
CA PRO A 238 4.89 19.51 -0.13
C PRO A 238 3.73 19.53 0.89
N ILE A 239 3.38 18.38 1.50
CA ILE A 239 2.27 18.31 2.44
C ILE A 239 2.61 19.12 3.71
N PRO A 240 1.87 20.18 4.05
CA PRO A 240 2.11 20.91 5.28
C PRO A 240 1.68 20.08 6.49
N VAL A 241 2.41 20.17 7.57
CA VAL A 241 2.09 19.53 8.85
C VAL A 241 2.29 20.51 10.00
N ASN A 242 1.64 20.26 11.13
CA ASN A 242 1.89 21.02 12.35
C ASN A 242 3.19 20.56 13.06
N ALA A 243 3.63 21.31 14.06
CA ALA A 243 4.89 21.06 14.75
C ALA A 243 4.95 19.68 15.44
N GLU A 244 3.81 19.15 15.88
CA GLU A 244 3.74 17.83 16.55
C GLU A 244 3.97 16.69 15.56
N VAL A 245 3.53 16.86 14.30
CA VAL A 245 3.63 15.86 13.23
C VAL A 245 4.96 15.97 12.49
N GLU A 246 5.63 17.14 12.53
CA GLU A 246 6.85 17.41 11.75
C GLU A 246 7.97 16.38 12.03
N PHE A 247 8.12 15.94 13.25
CA PHE A 247 9.11 14.91 13.60
C PHE A 247 8.85 13.61 12.80
N TYR A 248 7.62 13.13 12.73
CA TYR A 248 7.26 11.89 12.05
C TYR A 248 7.33 12.01 10.53
N LYS A 249 6.94 13.17 9.98
CA LYS A 249 7.16 13.48 8.55
C LYS A 249 8.64 13.42 8.20
N ARG A 250 9.49 14.02 9.04
CA ARG A 250 10.95 14.03 8.87
C ARG A 250 11.53 12.61 8.91
N GLU A 251 11.11 11.80 9.85
CA GLU A 251 11.53 10.40 9.97
C GLU A 251 11.17 9.61 8.69
N LEU A 252 9.91 9.66 8.25
CA LEU A 252 9.49 8.95 7.04
C LEU A 252 10.24 9.45 5.80
N LEU A 253 10.30 10.76 5.58
CA LEU A 253 10.98 11.33 4.42
C LEU A 253 12.47 11.00 4.44
N SER A 254 13.14 11.08 5.60
CA SER A 254 14.57 10.76 5.71
C SER A 254 14.90 9.32 5.32
N GLN A 255 14.02 8.36 5.64
CA GLN A 255 14.15 6.96 5.25
C GLN A 255 14.02 6.78 3.72
N LEU A 256 13.19 7.59 3.06
CA LEU A 256 12.90 7.47 1.64
C LEU A 256 13.88 8.26 0.74
N MET A 257 14.41 9.38 1.24
CA MET A 257 15.14 10.40 0.43
C MET A 257 16.33 9.85 -0.32
N VAL A 258 17.20 9.06 0.34
CA VAL A 258 18.42 8.54 -0.30
C VAL A 258 18.08 7.68 -1.50
N ASN A 259 17.07 6.82 -1.35
CA ASN A 259 16.61 5.98 -2.46
C ASN A 259 15.88 6.82 -3.52
N ALA A 260 15.08 7.80 -3.13
CA ALA A 260 14.40 8.69 -4.05
C ALA A 260 15.39 9.46 -4.95
N VAL A 261 16.46 10.02 -4.38
CA VAL A 261 17.54 10.67 -5.17
C VAL A 261 18.18 9.68 -6.14
N SER A 262 18.50 8.46 -5.66
CA SER A 262 19.08 7.41 -6.51
C SER A 262 18.19 7.07 -7.70
N ARG A 263 16.89 6.89 -7.45
CA ARG A 263 15.91 6.59 -8.50
C ARG A 263 15.73 7.74 -9.48
N CYS A 264 15.68 8.99 -8.99
CA CYS A 264 15.65 10.16 -9.86
C CYS A 264 16.87 10.19 -10.81
N LEU A 265 18.09 9.91 -10.33
CA LEU A 265 19.28 9.87 -11.17
C LEU A 265 19.22 8.72 -12.20
N VAL A 266 18.77 7.52 -11.80
CA VAL A 266 18.60 6.37 -12.71
C VAL A 266 17.54 6.67 -13.79
N HIS A 267 16.44 7.33 -13.43
CA HIS A 267 15.36 7.70 -14.36
C HIS A 267 15.56 9.05 -15.06
N ARG A 268 16.79 9.62 -15.00
CA ARG A 268 17.18 10.88 -15.64
C ARG A 268 16.37 12.10 -15.20
N GLN A 269 15.81 12.08 -14.00
CA GLN A 269 15.10 13.19 -13.35
C GLN A 269 16.06 14.09 -12.57
N TRP A 270 17.06 14.61 -13.24
CA TRP A 270 18.21 15.32 -12.64
C TRP A 270 17.79 16.50 -11.74
N ARG A 271 16.84 17.33 -12.19
CA ARG A 271 16.37 18.48 -11.41
C ARG A 271 15.77 18.04 -10.08
N GLN A 272 14.89 17.06 -10.12
CA GLN A 272 14.23 16.50 -8.94
C GLN A 272 15.24 15.83 -7.99
N ALA A 273 16.23 15.12 -8.54
CA ALA A 273 17.33 14.58 -7.74
C ALA A 273 18.06 15.68 -6.95
N GLY A 274 18.36 16.80 -7.60
CA GLY A 274 18.99 17.96 -6.95
C GLY A 274 18.11 18.64 -5.90
N GLU A 275 16.80 18.74 -6.14
CA GLU A 275 15.83 19.27 -5.17
C GLU A 275 15.76 18.40 -3.92
N PHE A 276 15.61 17.09 -4.08
CA PHE A 276 15.57 16.14 -2.97
C PHE A 276 16.88 16.14 -2.18
N LEU A 277 18.03 16.16 -2.86
CA LEU A 277 19.34 16.17 -2.21
C LEU A 277 19.57 17.43 -1.36
N ARG A 278 19.04 18.58 -1.80
CA ARG A 278 19.15 19.85 -1.06
C ARG A 278 18.06 20.03 0.00
N SER A 279 17.05 19.19 -0.01
CA SER A 279 15.98 19.25 0.98
C SER A 279 16.51 19.08 2.41
N GLU A 280 15.90 19.76 3.36
CA GLU A 280 16.14 19.59 4.79
C GLU A 280 15.81 18.20 5.33
N TYR A 281 14.96 17.45 4.59
CA TYR A 281 14.61 16.07 4.90
C TYR A 281 15.64 15.04 4.41
N TYR A 282 16.64 15.45 3.61
CA TYR A 282 17.74 14.55 3.25
C TYR A 282 18.64 14.34 4.47
N PRO A 283 18.89 13.08 4.93
CA PRO A 283 19.59 12.83 6.19
C PRO A 283 21.03 13.34 6.18
N ASP A 284 21.41 14.18 7.14
CA ASP A 284 22.78 14.69 7.26
C ASP A 284 23.80 13.57 7.45
N SER A 285 23.41 12.50 8.16
CA SER A 285 24.25 11.31 8.32
C SER A 285 24.60 10.64 7.00
N GLN A 286 23.78 10.77 5.96
CA GLN A 286 24.00 10.18 4.64
C GLN A 286 24.78 11.11 3.72
N ARG A 287 24.77 12.44 3.93
CA ARG A 287 25.48 13.41 3.08
C ARG A 287 26.97 13.13 2.97
N LYS A 288 27.59 12.69 4.07
CA LYS A 288 29.03 12.40 4.17
C LYS A 288 29.38 10.94 3.84
N ARG A 289 28.38 10.07 3.65
CA ARG A 289 28.61 8.67 3.25
C ARG A 289 28.86 8.55 1.75
N PRO A 290 29.49 7.47 1.27
CA PRO A 290 29.80 7.28 -0.16
C PRO A 290 28.62 7.53 -1.08
N ILE A 291 27.41 7.07 -0.68
CA ILE A 291 26.21 7.26 -1.49
C ILE A 291 25.83 8.74 -1.64
N GLY A 292 25.87 9.52 -0.57
CA GLY A 292 25.55 10.94 -0.60
C GLY A 292 26.61 11.74 -1.38
N LEU A 293 27.88 11.38 -1.24
CA LEU A 293 28.98 12.01 -2.01
C LEU A 293 28.82 11.72 -3.51
N ILE A 294 28.49 10.49 -3.91
CA ILE A 294 28.22 10.12 -5.30
C ILE A 294 27.02 10.88 -5.85
N GLN A 295 25.92 10.93 -5.08
CA GLN A 295 24.71 11.67 -5.47
C GLN A 295 25.01 13.16 -5.66
N ASN A 296 25.76 13.79 -4.73
CA ASN A 296 26.21 15.17 -4.85
C ASN A 296 27.05 15.39 -6.12
N PHE A 297 28.05 14.56 -6.35
CA PHE A 297 28.90 14.62 -7.51
C PHE A 297 28.09 14.51 -8.81
N CYS A 298 27.22 13.50 -8.92
CA CYS A 298 26.38 13.30 -10.11
C CYS A 298 25.39 14.45 -10.36
N THR A 299 24.84 15.06 -9.30
CA THR A 299 23.93 16.22 -9.44
C THR A 299 24.66 17.54 -9.75
N ALA A 300 25.96 17.62 -9.47
CA ALA A 300 26.79 18.77 -9.84
C ALA A 300 27.27 18.78 -11.32
N LEU A 301 27.20 17.62 -11.98
CA LEU A 301 27.56 17.47 -13.39
C LEU A 301 26.39 17.88 -14.31
N PRO A 302 26.69 18.18 -15.62
CA PRO A 302 25.62 18.30 -16.62
C PRO A 302 24.67 17.09 -16.60
N PRO A 303 23.35 17.29 -16.81
CA PRO A 303 22.33 16.26 -16.57
C PRO A 303 22.60 14.91 -17.23
N PHE A 304 23.04 14.93 -18.50
CA PHE A 304 23.27 13.68 -19.24
C PHE A 304 24.50 12.91 -18.71
N LEU A 305 25.55 13.62 -18.27
CA LEU A 305 26.76 12.99 -17.71
C LEU A 305 26.49 12.43 -16.32
N GLY A 306 25.89 13.22 -15.43
CA GLY A 306 25.62 12.81 -14.06
C GLY A 306 24.69 11.60 -13.98
N CYS A 307 23.58 11.60 -14.72
CA CYS A 307 22.65 10.46 -14.75
C CYS A 307 23.27 9.22 -15.39
N SER A 308 24.06 9.37 -16.47
CA SER A 308 24.72 8.23 -17.11
C SER A 308 25.77 7.57 -16.23
N LEU A 309 26.60 8.37 -15.55
CA LEU A 309 27.61 7.87 -14.60
C LEU A 309 26.95 7.14 -13.43
N TYR A 310 25.87 7.71 -12.87
CA TYR A 310 25.13 7.08 -11.78
C TYR A 310 24.52 5.74 -12.21
N GLY A 311 23.92 5.70 -13.41
CA GLY A 311 23.33 4.48 -13.99
C GLY A 311 24.35 3.35 -14.19
N LEU A 312 25.55 3.69 -14.74
CA LEU A 312 26.64 2.73 -14.91
C LEU A 312 27.11 2.15 -13.57
N GLY A 313 27.36 3.00 -12.57
CA GLY A 313 27.76 2.55 -11.23
C GLY A 313 26.73 1.67 -10.54
N ASN A 314 25.44 1.91 -10.78
CA ASN A 314 24.35 1.10 -10.21
C ASN A 314 24.19 -0.25 -10.92
N SER A 315 24.47 -0.33 -12.23
CA SER A 315 24.50 -1.59 -12.98
C SER A 315 25.62 -2.52 -12.51
N ILE A 316 26.80 -1.98 -12.23
CA ILE A 316 27.94 -2.77 -11.72
C ILE A 316 27.62 -3.37 -10.34
N LYS A 317 26.92 -2.63 -9.45
CA LYS A 317 26.51 -3.16 -8.12
C LYS A 317 25.45 -4.29 -8.17
N ARG A 318 24.71 -4.42 -9.26
CA ARG A 318 23.72 -5.51 -9.43
C ARG A 318 24.33 -6.80 -9.97
N HIS A 319 25.57 -6.76 -10.42
CA HIS A 319 26.30 -7.89 -10.99
C HIS A 319 27.49 -8.36 -10.12
N LEU A 320 27.70 -7.72 -8.96
CA LEU A 320 28.58 -8.12 -7.87
C LEU A 320 27.76 -8.52 -6.64
#